data_205b06c9c1583a0e8bb12258570cc276
#
_entry.id   205b06c9c1583a0e8bb12258570cc276
#
_cell.length_a   1.000
_cell.length_b   1.000
_cell.length_c   1.000
_cell.angle_alpha   90.00
_cell.angle_beta   90.00
_cell.angle_gamma   90.00
#
_symmetry.space_group_name_H-M   'P 1'
#
loop_
_entity.id
_entity.type
_entity.pdbx_description
1 polymer ?
#
loop_
_entity_poly.entity_id
_entity_poly.type
_entity_poly.pdbx_seq_one_letter_code
_entity_poly.pdbx_strand_id
1 'polypeptide(L)'
;LGDVYKRQVLDWLFIFPLGWGVMGAAFATAISVSVGGVIVVVYLSFFARTLRFCPLKRSRKSLRLSLRNVGYQCRIGSSALLGEATLAMLMFVGNLTFIHYLGDDGVGAFGIACYYIPFVFMVGNAIAQSAQPIISYNFGAGVRERVIEAAQIALATAVVCGAAVTAVFIGSPRLLVGLFLDPATHAARIAIEGLPWFALGLSLIHISEPTRP
;
A
#
# COMPACT_ATOMS: atom_id res chain seq x y z
N LEU A 1 -6.10 8.50 10.79
CA LEU A 1 -7.55 8.36 11.09
C LEU A 1 -8.35 9.57 10.62
N GLY A 2 -7.93 10.82 10.90
CA GLY A 2 -8.68 12.02 10.50
C GLY A 2 -8.82 12.23 8.99
N ASP A 3 -7.90 11.74 8.19
CA ASP A 3 -7.89 11.92 6.72
C ASP A 3 -8.93 11.03 6.03
N VAL A 4 -9.14 9.82 6.54
CA VAL A 4 -10.15 8.88 6.02
C VAL A 4 -11.56 9.42 6.25
N TYR A 5 -11.85 9.93 7.45
CA TYR A 5 -13.17 10.49 7.76
C TYR A 5 -13.47 11.75 6.95
N LYS A 6 -12.49 12.64 6.76
CA LYS A 6 -12.65 13.84 5.92
C LYS A 6 -12.97 13.45 4.47
N ARG A 7 -12.26 12.47 3.93
CA ARG A 7 -12.51 11.96 2.59
C ARG A 7 -13.91 11.37 2.48
N GLN A 8 -14.35 10.53 3.42
CA GLN A 8 -15.69 9.94 3.42
C GLN A 8 -16.81 10.99 3.44
N VAL A 9 -16.66 12.03 4.28
CA VAL A 9 -17.65 13.12 4.36
C VAL A 9 -17.70 13.90 3.04
N LEU A 10 -16.55 14.20 2.45
CA LEU A 10 -16.48 14.91 1.17
C LEU A 10 -17.00 14.05 0.01
N ASP A 11 -16.68 12.74 -0.02
CA ASP A 11 -17.20 11.80 -0.99
C ASP A 11 -18.74 11.76 -0.92
N TRP A 12 -19.30 11.62 0.29
CA TRP A 12 -20.74 11.64 0.48
C TRP A 12 -21.36 12.95 0.00
N LEU A 13 -20.79 14.09 0.36
CA LEU A 13 -21.29 15.42 -0.01
C LEU A 13 -21.29 15.66 -1.53
N PHE A 14 -20.20 15.29 -2.21
CA PHE A 14 -20.07 15.56 -3.64
C PHE A 14 -20.83 14.55 -4.51
N ILE A 15 -20.90 13.29 -4.07
CA ILE A 15 -21.57 12.24 -4.85
C ILE A 15 -23.10 12.35 -4.72
N PHE A 16 -23.62 12.46 -3.48
CA PHE A 16 -25.07 12.38 -3.24
C PHE A 16 -25.77 13.75 -3.31
N PRO A 17 -25.47 14.73 -2.46
CA PRO A 17 -26.19 16.01 -2.52
C PRO A 17 -25.89 16.84 -3.77
N LEU A 18 -24.63 16.85 -4.23
CA LEU A 18 -24.23 17.64 -5.40
C LEU A 18 -24.36 16.88 -6.73
N GLY A 19 -24.54 15.54 -6.68
CA GLY A 19 -24.77 14.73 -7.87
C GLY A 19 -23.59 14.68 -8.86
N TRP A 20 -22.37 14.99 -8.43
CA TRP A 20 -21.20 15.04 -9.32
C TRP A 20 -20.64 13.65 -9.68
N GLY A 21 -21.17 12.57 -9.14
CA GLY A 21 -20.77 11.20 -9.44
C GLY A 21 -19.28 10.95 -9.30
N VAL A 22 -18.66 10.34 -10.31
CA VAL A 22 -17.22 9.99 -10.31
C VAL A 22 -16.32 11.24 -10.21
N MET A 23 -16.71 12.35 -10.84
CA MET A 23 -15.99 13.62 -10.74
C MET A 23 -15.99 14.13 -9.28
N GLY A 24 -17.11 13.99 -8.57
CA GLY A 24 -17.21 14.35 -7.17
C GLY A 24 -16.23 13.58 -6.28
N ALA A 25 -16.10 12.27 -6.50
CA ALA A 25 -15.13 11.44 -5.78
C ALA A 25 -13.67 11.87 -6.04
N ALA A 26 -13.33 12.23 -7.29
CA ALA A 26 -12.01 12.74 -7.63
C ALA A 26 -11.70 14.07 -6.93
N PHE A 27 -12.65 15.02 -6.94
CA PHE A 27 -12.51 16.29 -6.23
C PHE A 27 -12.43 16.11 -4.70
N ALA A 28 -13.24 15.24 -4.12
CA ALA A 28 -13.18 14.94 -2.68
C ALA A 28 -11.80 14.41 -2.27
N THR A 29 -11.23 13.52 -3.07
CA THR A 29 -9.88 13.00 -2.83
C THR A 29 -8.83 14.11 -2.92
N ALA A 30 -8.86 14.94 -3.97
CA ALA A 30 -7.90 16.03 -4.16
C ALA A 30 -7.98 17.06 -3.03
N ILE A 31 -9.20 17.45 -2.62
CA ILE A 31 -9.41 18.40 -1.52
C ILE A 31 -8.96 17.80 -0.19
N SER A 32 -9.30 16.55 0.11
CA SER A 32 -8.91 15.88 1.35
C SER A 32 -7.40 15.86 1.53
N VAL A 33 -6.67 15.45 0.50
CA VAL A 33 -5.19 15.42 0.49
C VAL A 33 -4.61 16.83 0.63
N SER A 34 -5.16 17.82 -0.08
CA SER A 34 -4.69 19.21 -0.02
C SER A 34 -4.89 19.81 1.37
N VAL A 35 -6.07 19.61 1.97
CA VAL A 35 -6.38 20.08 3.32
C VAL A 35 -5.47 19.39 4.35
N GLY A 36 -5.23 18.07 4.20
CA GLY A 36 -4.29 17.34 5.03
C GLY A 36 -2.88 17.94 4.96
N GLY A 37 -2.39 18.22 3.76
CA GLY A 37 -1.10 18.88 3.53
C GLY A 37 -1.01 20.26 4.18
N VAL A 38 -2.03 21.09 4.01
CA VAL A 38 -2.08 22.43 4.65
C VAL A 38 -2.05 22.31 6.18
N ILE A 39 -2.83 21.40 6.76
CA ILE A 39 -2.84 21.20 8.24
C ILE A 39 -1.44 20.80 8.72
N VAL A 40 -0.75 19.89 8.03
CA VAL A 40 0.61 19.46 8.39
C VAL A 40 1.58 20.65 8.32
N VAL A 41 1.53 21.45 7.24
CA VAL A 41 2.40 22.62 7.08
C VAL A 41 2.13 23.65 8.19
N VAL A 42 0.89 23.94 8.49
CA VAL A 42 0.50 24.87 9.58
C VAL A 42 0.99 24.33 10.92
N TYR A 43 0.77 23.05 11.19
CA TYR A 43 1.22 22.44 12.44
C TYR A 43 2.75 22.50 12.59
N LEU A 44 3.51 22.15 11.56
CA LEU A 44 4.98 22.19 11.58
C LEU A 44 5.51 23.64 11.69
N SER A 45 4.79 24.62 11.15
CA SER A 45 5.21 26.02 11.17
C SER A 45 4.97 26.69 12.54
N PHE A 46 3.83 26.39 13.18
CA PHE A 46 3.38 27.14 14.35
C PHE A 46 3.36 26.34 15.66
N PHE A 47 3.08 25.04 15.61
CA PHE A 47 2.82 24.23 16.81
C PHE A 47 3.94 23.24 17.13
N ALA A 48 4.69 22.77 16.12
CA ALA A 48 5.72 21.77 16.34
C ALA A 48 6.92 22.35 17.10
N ARG A 49 7.30 21.67 18.20
CA ARG A 49 8.45 22.06 19.02
C ARG A 49 9.74 21.35 18.60
N THR A 50 9.63 20.13 18.14
CA THR A 50 10.79 19.26 17.83
C THR A 50 11.20 19.33 16.36
N LEU A 51 10.21 19.44 15.44
CA LEU A 51 10.45 19.58 14.00
C LEU A 51 9.91 20.93 13.55
N ARG A 52 10.79 21.84 13.13
CA ARG A 52 10.43 23.18 12.65
C ARG A 52 11.00 23.42 11.28
N PHE A 53 10.26 24.17 10.45
CA PHE A 53 10.83 24.74 9.24
C PHE A 53 11.87 25.79 9.61
N CYS A 54 13.13 25.48 9.33
CA CYS A 54 14.24 26.43 9.51
C CYS A 54 14.61 27.01 8.16
N PRO A 55 14.85 28.33 8.04
CA PRO A 55 15.31 28.93 6.80
C PRO A 55 16.68 28.31 6.39
N LEU A 56 16.75 27.82 5.17
CA LEU A 56 18.01 27.28 4.63
C LEU A 56 19.04 28.42 4.55
N LYS A 57 20.19 28.24 5.21
CA LYS A 57 21.34 29.16 5.03
C LYS A 57 21.81 29.07 3.58
N ARG A 58 21.75 30.18 2.83
CA ARG A 58 22.23 30.30 1.46
C ARG A 58 23.78 30.29 1.40
N SER A 59 24.39 29.17 1.75
CA SER A 59 25.84 28.97 1.65
C SER A 59 26.11 27.82 0.67
N ARG A 60 27.25 27.89 -0.07
CA ARG A 60 27.70 26.78 -0.93
C ARG A 60 27.78 25.45 -0.16
N LYS A 61 28.18 25.51 1.11
CA LYS A 61 28.27 24.34 1.99
C LYS A 61 26.88 23.75 2.29
N SER A 62 25.89 24.61 2.55
CA SER A 62 24.50 24.20 2.79
C SER A 62 23.87 23.57 1.54
N LEU A 63 24.09 24.17 0.36
CA LEU A 63 23.60 23.64 -0.90
C LEU A 63 24.19 22.25 -1.18
N ARG A 64 25.50 22.08 -0.99
CA ARG A 64 26.17 20.77 -1.17
C ARG A 64 25.62 19.70 -0.22
N LEU A 65 25.35 20.06 1.04
CA LEU A 65 24.74 19.15 2.02
C LEU A 65 23.31 18.78 1.63
N SER A 66 22.51 19.75 1.18
CA SER A 66 21.14 19.51 0.72
C SER A 66 21.11 18.58 -0.50
N LEU A 67 21.96 18.82 -1.49
CA LEU A 67 22.07 17.95 -2.67
C LEU A 67 22.50 16.53 -2.30
N ARG A 68 23.43 16.40 -1.37
CA ARG A 68 23.84 15.07 -0.86
C ARG A 68 22.68 14.36 -0.15
N ASN A 69 21.92 15.07 0.66
CA ASN A 69 20.77 14.49 1.35
C ASN A 69 19.65 14.10 0.38
N VAL A 70 19.36 14.92 -0.64
CA VAL A 70 18.42 14.57 -1.71
C VAL A 70 18.89 13.33 -2.45
N GLY A 71 20.18 13.25 -2.82
CA GLY A 71 20.75 12.05 -3.44
C GLY A 71 20.60 10.80 -2.58
N TYR A 72 20.79 10.94 -1.28
CA TYR A 72 20.59 9.84 -0.33
C TYR A 72 19.12 9.41 -0.24
N GLN A 73 18.20 10.37 -0.18
CA GLN A 73 16.75 10.09 -0.19
C GLN A 73 16.31 9.44 -1.50
N CYS A 74 16.81 9.91 -2.64
CA CYS A 74 16.54 9.28 -3.94
C CYS A 74 17.03 7.84 -3.99
N ARG A 75 18.22 7.57 -3.43
CA ARG A 75 18.77 6.20 -3.38
C ARG A 75 17.91 5.26 -2.51
N ILE A 76 17.43 5.73 -1.37
CA ILE A 76 16.53 4.94 -0.51
C ILE A 76 15.16 4.80 -1.18
N GLY A 77 14.61 5.90 -1.71
CA GLY A 77 13.31 5.92 -2.36
C GLY A 77 13.24 5.11 -3.67
N SER A 78 14.37 4.92 -4.37
CA SER A 78 14.40 4.10 -5.59
C SER A 78 14.02 2.65 -5.33
N SER A 79 14.34 2.12 -4.17
CA SER A 79 13.93 0.76 -3.77
C SER A 79 12.40 0.64 -3.65
N ALA A 80 11.75 1.62 -3.01
CA ALA A 80 10.29 1.67 -2.91
C ALA A 80 9.63 1.89 -4.28
N LEU A 81 10.19 2.80 -5.10
CA LEU A 81 9.72 3.06 -6.45
C LEU A 81 9.74 1.79 -7.32
N LEU A 82 10.82 1.00 -7.23
CA LEU A 82 10.91 -0.26 -7.97
C LEU A 82 9.86 -1.28 -7.52
N GLY A 83 9.55 -1.32 -6.23
CA GLY A 83 8.48 -2.16 -5.68
C GLY A 83 7.12 -1.81 -6.27
N GLU A 84 6.74 -0.53 -6.21
CA GLU A 84 5.47 -0.03 -6.76
C GLU A 84 5.41 -0.19 -8.29
N ALA A 85 6.50 0.09 -9.00
CA ALA A 85 6.60 -0.08 -10.43
C ALA A 85 6.43 -1.56 -10.84
N THR A 86 6.99 -2.49 -10.07
CA THR A 86 6.82 -3.93 -10.31
C THR A 86 5.36 -4.35 -10.18
N LEU A 87 4.65 -3.83 -9.17
CA LEU A 87 3.23 -4.10 -8.97
C LEU A 87 2.38 -3.54 -10.11
N ALA A 88 2.65 -2.30 -10.52
CA ALA A 88 1.97 -1.67 -11.66
C ALA A 88 2.21 -2.45 -12.96
N MET A 89 3.44 -2.91 -13.19
CA MET A 89 3.81 -3.71 -14.34
C MET A 89 3.10 -5.07 -14.32
N LEU A 90 3.02 -5.71 -13.15
CA LEU A 90 2.29 -6.97 -12.97
C LEU A 90 0.81 -6.81 -13.31
N MET A 91 0.17 -5.74 -12.84
CA MET A 91 -1.23 -5.44 -13.14
C MET A 91 -1.44 -5.16 -14.63
N PHE A 92 -0.55 -4.39 -15.24
CA PHE A 92 -0.63 -4.04 -16.67
C PHE A 92 -0.45 -5.27 -17.57
N VAL A 93 0.64 -6.01 -17.38
CA VAL A 93 0.95 -7.23 -18.16
C VAL A 93 -0.10 -8.31 -17.89
N GLY A 94 -0.52 -8.48 -16.63
CA GLY A 94 -1.59 -9.40 -16.27
C GLY A 94 -2.88 -9.09 -17.03
N ASN A 95 -3.31 -7.83 -17.01
CA ASN A 95 -4.53 -7.43 -17.72
C ASN A 95 -4.44 -7.70 -19.23
N LEU A 96 -3.31 -7.38 -19.88
CA LEU A 96 -3.08 -7.69 -21.29
C LEU A 96 -3.09 -9.20 -21.56
N THR A 97 -2.52 -10.00 -20.68
CA THR A 97 -2.49 -11.45 -20.81
C THR A 97 -3.88 -12.05 -20.69
N PHE A 98 -4.65 -11.64 -19.68
CA PHE A 98 -5.99 -12.16 -19.47
C PHE A 98 -6.96 -11.75 -20.59
N ILE A 99 -6.86 -10.51 -21.11
CA ILE A 99 -7.70 -10.11 -22.26
C ILE A 99 -7.35 -10.93 -23.52
N HIS A 100 -6.06 -11.21 -23.72
CA HIS A 100 -5.61 -11.95 -24.91
C HIS A 100 -6.07 -13.41 -24.92
N TYR A 101 -6.01 -14.10 -23.77
CA TYR A 101 -6.32 -15.53 -23.69
C TYR A 101 -7.77 -15.85 -23.31
N LEU A 102 -8.42 -15.00 -22.52
CA LEU A 102 -9.73 -15.26 -21.91
C LEU A 102 -10.78 -14.18 -22.24
N GLY A 103 -10.40 -13.14 -23.00
CA GLY A 103 -11.31 -12.07 -23.37
C GLY A 103 -11.80 -11.25 -22.16
N ASP A 104 -12.98 -10.63 -22.30
CA ASP A 104 -13.57 -9.75 -21.29
C ASP A 104 -13.86 -10.45 -19.96
N ASP A 105 -14.26 -11.71 -19.99
CA ASP A 105 -14.49 -12.52 -18.79
C ASP A 105 -13.21 -12.76 -17.99
N GLY A 106 -12.08 -12.91 -18.69
CA GLY A 106 -10.77 -13.04 -18.08
C GLY A 106 -10.33 -11.76 -17.38
N VAL A 107 -10.58 -10.60 -17.99
CA VAL A 107 -10.32 -9.28 -17.38
C VAL A 107 -11.16 -9.09 -16.12
N GLY A 108 -12.44 -9.46 -16.17
CA GLY A 108 -13.33 -9.42 -15.00
C GLY A 108 -12.83 -10.30 -13.86
N ALA A 109 -12.40 -11.53 -14.16
CA ALA A 109 -11.84 -12.45 -13.17
C ALA A 109 -10.51 -11.94 -12.58
N PHE A 110 -9.61 -11.42 -13.41
CA PHE A 110 -8.35 -10.83 -12.96
C PHE A 110 -8.57 -9.55 -12.14
N GLY A 111 -9.58 -8.76 -12.49
CA GLY A 111 -9.99 -7.56 -11.74
C GLY A 111 -10.30 -7.88 -10.29
N ILE A 112 -10.99 -9.00 -10.00
CA ILE A 112 -11.26 -9.44 -8.62
C ILE A 112 -9.95 -9.70 -7.88
N ALA A 113 -9.03 -10.43 -8.49
CA ALA A 113 -7.71 -10.67 -7.91
C ALA A 113 -6.98 -9.34 -7.62
N CYS A 114 -7.04 -8.37 -8.53
CA CYS A 114 -6.46 -7.04 -8.37
C CYS A 114 -7.08 -6.25 -7.21
N TYR A 115 -8.37 -6.42 -6.90
CA TYR A 115 -9.00 -5.78 -5.73
C TYR A 115 -8.48 -6.34 -4.40
N TYR A 116 -8.05 -7.59 -4.37
CA TYR A 116 -7.50 -8.20 -3.16
C TYR A 116 -6.02 -7.88 -2.92
N ILE A 117 -5.26 -7.52 -3.96
CA ILE A 117 -3.83 -7.15 -3.83
C ILE A 117 -3.61 -6.07 -2.78
N PRO A 118 -4.28 -4.89 -2.81
CA PRO A 118 -4.07 -3.84 -1.82
C PRO A 118 -4.38 -4.30 -0.40
N PHE A 119 -5.40 -5.15 -0.22
CA PHE A 119 -5.78 -5.67 1.10
C PHE A 119 -4.67 -6.54 1.69
N VAL A 120 -4.14 -7.46 0.91
CA VAL A 120 -3.03 -8.33 1.33
C VAL A 120 -1.77 -7.51 1.61
N PHE A 121 -1.46 -6.54 0.74
CA PHE A 121 -0.35 -5.61 0.91
C PHE A 121 -0.45 -4.76 2.17
N MET A 122 -1.66 -4.30 2.55
CA MET A 122 -1.87 -3.52 3.76
C MET A 122 -1.51 -4.30 5.03
N VAL A 123 -1.76 -5.59 5.07
CA VAL A 123 -1.38 -6.44 6.23
C VAL A 123 0.13 -6.49 6.39
N GLY A 124 0.89 -6.74 5.31
CA GLY A 124 2.35 -6.73 5.32
C GLY A 124 2.94 -5.38 5.70
N ASN A 125 2.43 -4.31 5.09
CA ASN A 125 2.83 -2.95 5.41
C ASN A 125 2.57 -2.58 6.88
N ALA A 126 1.44 -2.99 7.45
CA ALA A 126 1.12 -2.74 8.86
C ALA A 126 2.14 -3.42 9.79
N ILE A 127 2.53 -4.66 9.50
CA ILE A 127 3.54 -5.40 10.26
C ILE A 127 4.90 -4.69 10.14
N ALA A 128 5.32 -4.34 8.93
CA ALA A 128 6.59 -3.67 8.67
C ALA A 128 6.66 -2.30 9.37
N GLN A 129 5.62 -1.47 9.23
CA GLN A 129 5.54 -0.15 9.87
C GLN A 129 5.48 -0.23 11.40
N SER A 130 4.90 -1.28 11.97
CA SER A 130 4.88 -1.50 13.41
C SER A 130 6.26 -1.91 13.96
N ALA A 131 7.01 -2.70 13.22
CA ALA A 131 8.35 -3.15 13.61
C ALA A 131 9.42 -2.05 13.40
N GLN A 132 9.26 -1.20 12.39
CA GLN A 132 10.23 -0.19 11.99
C GLN A 132 10.70 0.75 13.11
N PRO A 133 9.83 1.36 13.94
CA PRO A 133 10.28 2.23 15.02
C PRO A 133 11.05 1.48 16.10
N ILE A 134 10.68 0.23 16.40
CA ILE A 134 11.37 -0.61 17.39
C ILE A 134 12.76 -0.96 16.88
N ILE A 135 12.88 -1.39 15.64
CA ILE A 135 14.15 -1.74 15.00
C ILE A 135 15.04 -0.50 14.91
N SER A 136 14.52 0.63 14.44
CA SER A 136 15.29 1.86 14.26
C SER A 136 15.82 2.40 15.58
N TYR A 137 15.01 2.39 16.63
CA TYR A 137 15.41 2.83 17.96
C TYR A 137 16.53 1.97 18.54
N ASN A 138 16.36 0.65 18.53
CA ASN A 138 17.37 -0.27 19.07
C ASN A 138 18.64 -0.32 18.22
N PHE A 139 18.53 -0.13 16.91
CA PHE A 139 19.68 0.00 16.02
C PHE A 139 20.50 1.26 16.36
N GLY A 140 19.83 2.40 16.56
CA GLY A 140 20.47 3.64 16.98
C GLY A 140 21.12 3.55 18.38
N ALA A 141 20.55 2.75 19.28
CA ALA A 141 21.09 2.48 20.61
C ALA A 141 22.22 1.41 20.62
N GLY A 142 22.51 0.78 19.47
CA GLY A 142 23.55 -0.26 19.35
C GLY A 142 23.16 -1.64 19.96
N VAL A 143 21.87 -1.83 20.30
CA VAL A 143 21.37 -3.09 20.93
C VAL A 143 20.98 -4.08 19.84
N ARG A 144 21.97 -4.74 19.27
CA ARG A 144 21.80 -5.66 18.12
C ARG A 144 20.85 -6.83 18.41
N GLU A 145 20.87 -7.37 19.61
CA GLU A 145 20.02 -8.50 19.99
C GLU A 145 18.53 -8.17 19.87
N ARG A 146 18.10 -6.99 20.36
CA ARG A 146 16.72 -6.54 20.25
C ARG A 146 16.29 -6.22 18.81
N VAL A 147 17.23 -5.77 17.96
CA VAL A 147 16.96 -5.58 16.54
C VAL A 147 16.62 -6.91 15.87
N ILE A 148 17.43 -7.95 16.16
CA ILE A 148 17.21 -9.29 15.60
C ILE A 148 15.89 -9.89 16.12
N GLU A 149 15.65 -9.78 17.41
CA GLU A 149 14.40 -10.27 18.04
C GLU A 149 13.17 -9.60 17.43
N ALA A 150 13.17 -8.28 17.32
CA ALA A 150 12.05 -7.53 16.69
C ALA A 150 11.84 -7.93 15.23
N ALA A 151 12.92 -8.12 14.46
CA ALA A 151 12.86 -8.58 13.08
C ALA A 151 12.30 -10.01 12.97
N GLN A 152 12.71 -10.92 13.87
CA GLN A 152 12.18 -12.29 13.89
C GLN A 152 10.71 -12.34 14.25
N ILE A 153 10.27 -11.54 15.22
CA ILE A 153 8.84 -11.44 15.58
C ILE A 153 8.03 -10.88 14.39
N ALA A 154 8.51 -9.84 13.74
CA ALA A 154 7.85 -9.28 12.57
C ALA A 154 7.74 -10.30 11.43
N LEU A 155 8.81 -11.04 11.15
CA LEU A 155 8.83 -12.08 10.13
C LEU A 155 7.87 -13.22 10.48
N ALA A 156 7.91 -13.73 11.72
CA ALA A 156 7.00 -14.78 12.17
C ALA A 156 5.53 -14.34 12.06
N THR A 157 5.23 -13.10 12.46
CA THR A 157 3.88 -12.53 12.34
C THR A 157 3.45 -12.42 10.86
N ALA A 158 4.35 -11.98 9.98
CA ALA A 158 4.07 -11.91 8.55
C ALA A 158 3.77 -13.29 7.95
N VAL A 159 4.55 -14.30 8.30
CA VAL A 159 4.33 -15.69 7.85
C VAL A 159 2.98 -16.22 8.35
N VAL A 160 2.66 -16.03 9.63
CA VAL A 160 1.37 -16.48 10.19
C VAL A 160 0.19 -15.76 9.55
N CYS A 161 0.25 -14.44 9.41
CA CYS A 161 -0.80 -13.66 8.74
C CYS A 161 -0.92 -14.04 7.26
N GLY A 162 0.18 -14.18 6.54
CA GLY A 162 0.20 -14.60 5.15
C GLY A 162 -0.40 -15.99 4.94
N ALA A 163 -0.05 -16.95 5.81
CA ALA A 163 -0.62 -18.29 5.80
C ALA A 163 -2.13 -18.26 6.09
N ALA A 164 -2.58 -17.46 7.06
CA ALA A 164 -4.00 -17.32 7.38
C ALA A 164 -4.80 -16.73 6.20
N VAL A 165 -4.29 -15.67 5.59
CA VAL A 165 -4.91 -15.06 4.40
C VAL A 165 -4.98 -16.08 3.26
N THR A 166 -3.86 -16.77 2.97
CA THR A 166 -3.81 -17.79 1.91
C THR A 166 -4.81 -18.93 2.19
N ALA A 167 -4.93 -19.37 3.43
CA ALA A 167 -5.89 -20.41 3.82
C ALA A 167 -7.34 -19.97 3.57
N VAL A 168 -7.67 -18.70 3.84
CA VAL A 168 -9.01 -18.14 3.54
C VAL A 168 -9.28 -18.11 2.03
N PHE A 169 -8.29 -17.70 1.23
CA PHE A 169 -8.44 -17.64 -0.24
C PHE A 169 -8.59 -19.02 -0.87
N ILE A 170 -7.90 -20.03 -0.34
CA ILE A 170 -8.00 -21.42 -0.81
C ILE A 170 -9.30 -22.08 -0.30
N GLY A 171 -9.65 -21.82 0.97
CA GLY A 171 -10.79 -22.47 1.62
C GLY A 171 -12.15 -21.91 1.21
N SER A 172 -12.21 -20.63 0.80
CA SER A 172 -13.50 -19.96 0.53
C SER A 172 -13.49 -19.08 -0.72
N PRO A 173 -12.97 -19.55 -1.87
CA PRO A 173 -12.88 -18.73 -3.08
C PRO A 173 -14.26 -18.31 -3.61
N ARG A 174 -15.29 -19.17 -3.48
CA ARG A 174 -16.66 -18.87 -3.89
C ARG A 174 -17.27 -17.70 -3.11
N LEU A 175 -17.03 -17.64 -1.81
CA LEU A 175 -17.50 -16.55 -0.96
C LEU A 175 -16.82 -15.23 -1.34
N LEU A 176 -15.50 -15.25 -1.52
CA LEU A 176 -14.73 -14.08 -1.88
C LEU A 176 -15.10 -13.53 -3.25
N VAL A 177 -15.25 -14.38 -4.25
CA VAL A 177 -15.70 -13.97 -5.60
C VAL A 177 -17.14 -13.49 -5.59
N GLY A 178 -18.02 -14.15 -4.81
CA GLY A 178 -19.43 -13.81 -4.69
C GLY A 178 -19.71 -12.43 -4.08
N LEU A 179 -18.72 -11.79 -3.44
CA LEU A 179 -18.83 -10.41 -2.98
C LEU A 179 -18.78 -9.38 -4.13
N PHE A 180 -18.23 -9.76 -5.29
CA PHE A 180 -18.03 -8.85 -6.41
C PHE A 180 -18.82 -9.23 -7.66
N LEU A 181 -19.00 -10.52 -7.92
CA LEU A 181 -19.68 -11.05 -9.10
C LEU A 181 -20.72 -12.10 -8.72
N ASP A 182 -21.78 -12.16 -9.52
CA ASP A 182 -22.74 -13.26 -9.44
C ASP A 182 -22.03 -14.59 -9.77
N PRO A 183 -22.07 -15.58 -8.86
CA PRO A 183 -21.43 -16.89 -9.06
C PRO A 183 -21.88 -17.63 -10.34
N ALA A 184 -22.98 -17.26 -10.94
CA ALA A 184 -23.49 -17.84 -12.19
C ALA A 184 -22.70 -17.37 -13.43
N THR A 185 -21.97 -16.28 -13.36
CA THR A 185 -21.21 -15.71 -14.49
C THR A 185 -19.99 -16.54 -14.87
N HIS A 186 -19.62 -16.50 -16.14
CA HIS A 186 -18.42 -17.20 -16.62
C HIS A 186 -17.14 -16.60 -16.00
N ALA A 187 -17.06 -15.29 -15.86
CA ALA A 187 -15.97 -14.59 -15.18
C ALA A 187 -15.79 -15.05 -13.72
N ALA A 188 -16.90 -15.27 -13.00
CA ALA A 188 -16.85 -15.75 -11.62
C ALA A 188 -16.28 -17.17 -11.52
N ARG A 189 -16.57 -18.06 -12.46
CA ARG A 189 -16.00 -19.41 -12.49
C ARG A 189 -14.48 -19.37 -12.69
N ILE A 190 -14.02 -18.58 -13.65
CA ILE A 190 -12.57 -18.35 -13.88
C ILE A 190 -11.91 -17.80 -12.63
N ALA A 191 -12.54 -16.82 -11.97
CA ALA A 191 -12.01 -16.22 -10.74
C ALA A 191 -11.94 -17.24 -9.58
N ILE A 192 -12.97 -18.09 -9.39
CA ILE A 192 -12.99 -19.12 -8.34
C ILE A 192 -11.87 -20.15 -8.53
N GLU A 193 -11.62 -20.56 -9.77
CA GLU A 193 -10.55 -21.51 -10.08
C GLU A 193 -9.15 -20.88 -10.00
N GLY A 194 -9.02 -19.61 -10.38
CA GLY A 194 -7.75 -18.89 -10.41
C GLY A 194 -7.31 -18.31 -9.07
N LEU A 195 -8.26 -17.93 -8.22
CA LEU A 195 -7.97 -17.24 -6.95
C LEU A 195 -7.03 -18.01 -6.01
N PRO A 196 -7.12 -19.34 -5.83
CA PRO A 196 -6.18 -20.09 -5.02
C PRO A 196 -4.73 -20.02 -5.53
N TRP A 197 -4.53 -20.12 -6.83
CA TRP A 197 -3.20 -20.02 -7.45
C TRP A 197 -2.62 -18.61 -7.30
N PHE A 198 -3.47 -17.61 -7.45
CA PHE A 198 -3.09 -16.22 -7.24
C PHE A 198 -2.70 -15.95 -5.78
N ALA A 199 -3.42 -16.53 -4.83
CA ALA A 199 -3.12 -16.43 -3.41
C ALA A 199 -1.76 -17.05 -3.03
N LEU A 200 -1.39 -18.18 -3.65
CA LEU A 200 -0.08 -18.78 -3.46
C LEU A 200 1.04 -17.85 -3.97
N GLY A 201 0.85 -17.23 -5.12
CA GLY A 201 1.78 -16.23 -5.65
C GLY A 201 1.94 -15.02 -4.73
N LEU A 202 0.84 -14.48 -4.22
CA LEU A 202 0.86 -13.37 -3.26
C LEU A 202 1.50 -13.73 -1.93
N SER A 203 1.31 -14.96 -1.44
CA SER A 203 1.94 -15.46 -0.21
C SER A 203 3.47 -15.43 -0.30
N LEU A 204 4.04 -15.81 -1.44
CA LEU A 204 5.49 -15.75 -1.67
C LEU A 204 6.02 -14.31 -1.67
N ILE A 205 5.28 -13.38 -2.24
CA ILE A 205 5.63 -11.95 -2.23
C ILE A 205 5.60 -11.41 -0.80
N HIS A 206 4.60 -11.77 -0.02
CA HIS A 206 4.41 -11.33 1.36
C HIS A 206 5.53 -11.77 2.30
N ILE A 207 6.05 -12.97 2.12
CA ILE A 207 7.18 -13.51 2.90
C ILE A 207 8.48 -12.80 2.54
N SER A 208 8.65 -12.33 1.32
CA SER A 208 9.89 -11.70 0.87
C SER A 208 10.00 -10.20 1.21
N GLU A 209 8.88 -9.49 1.47
CA GLU A 209 8.89 -8.05 1.76
C GLU A 209 9.59 -7.66 3.07
N PRO A 210 9.38 -8.33 4.23
CA PRO A 210 10.05 -7.97 5.48
C PRO A 210 11.55 -8.21 5.46
N THR A 211 12.07 -8.97 4.50
CA THR A 211 13.48 -9.34 4.39
C THR A 211 14.27 -8.45 3.42
N ARG A 212 13.62 -7.47 2.77
CA ARG A 212 14.33 -6.50 1.92
C ARG A 212 15.17 -5.55 2.78
N PRO A 213 16.47 -5.44 2.52
CA PRO A 213 17.40 -4.56 3.24
C PRO A 213 17.10 -3.08 3.03
#